data_428c01e93f7f0b53f7276353768fb8bc
#
_entry.id   428c01e93f7f0b53f7276353768fb8bc
#
_cell.length_a   1.000
_cell.length_b   1.000
_cell.length_c   1.000
_cell.angle_alpha   90.00
_cell.angle_beta   90.00
_cell.angle_gamma   90.00
#
_symmetry.space_group_name_H-M   'P 1'
#
loop_
_entity.id
_entity.type
_entity.pdbx_description
1 polymer ?
#
loop_
_entity_poly.entity_id
_entity_poly.type
_entity_poly.pdbx_seq_one_letter_code
_entity_poly.pdbx_strand_id
1 'polypeptide(L)'
;MDLDITVLQPFIEPAAVVTGIATVALTVRQAIVSWPIGIVSTALFLLLFLEAGLYADSVLQGLYILLGFYGWWHWLHGGPRGNDLPVTTASPRTRVLLALGVVLATLAVGRFLDVTTDSTVPYPDAATTVLSITAQILLTRKYLESWPVWIFGVNLPYIAIYLYKGLAMTAALQLVFIALSIAGWVAWRRSMAERRAVLPSADTPAGVEVAA
;
A
#
# COMPACT_ATOMS: atom_id res chain seq x y z
N MET A 1 -0.75 25.08 26.42
CA MET A 1 -1.44 25.55 25.20
C MET A 1 -2.08 24.32 24.59
N ASP A 2 -3.26 23.98 25.14
CA ASP A 2 -4.01 22.82 24.68
C ASP A 2 -4.56 23.20 23.30
N LEU A 3 -3.95 22.65 22.26
CA LEU A 3 -4.49 22.73 20.90
C LEU A 3 -5.79 21.94 20.92
N ASP A 4 -6.90 22.65 20.92
CA ASP A 4 -8.23 22.04 20.81
C ASP A 4 -8.37 21.47 19.39
N ILE A 5 -8.01 20.20 19.25
CA ILE A 5 -8.00 19.47 17.96
C ILE A 5 -9.42 19.44 17.36
N THR A 6 -10.47 19.56 18.19
CA THR A 6 -11.87 19.57 17.73
C THR A 6 -12.17 20.73 16.77
N VAL A 7 -11.51 21.88 16.94
CA VAL A 7 -11.63 23.04 16.04
C VAL A 7 -10.98 22.76 14.69
N LEU A 8 -9.98 21.89 14.65
CA LEU A 8 -9.22 21.55 13.43
C LEU A 8 -9.78 20.34 12.67
N GLN A 9 -10.62 19.52 13.30
CA GLN A 9 -11.23 18.33 12.68
C GLN A 9 -11.82 18.57 11.28
N PRO A 10 -12.63 19.65 11.06
CA PRO A 10 -13.21 19.91 9.73
C PRO A 10 -12.18 20.09 8.61
N PHE A 11 -10.93 20.39 8.98
CA PHE A 11 -9.83 20.60 8.01
C PHE A 11 -8.90 19.38 7.95
N ILE A 12 -8.73 18.63 9.04
CA ILE A 12 -7.81 17.48 9.12
C ILE A 12 -8.33 16.33 8.24
N GLU A 13 -9.62 16.00 8.31
CA GLU A 13 -10.19 14.90 7.53
C GLU A 13 -10.08 15.13 6.00
N PRO A 14 -10.52 16.26 5.43
CA PRO A 14 -10.30 16.53 4.01
C PRO A 14 -8.82 16.55 3.62
N ALA A 15 -7.94 17.11 4.48
CA ALA A 15 -6.51 17.13 4.22
C ALA A 15 -5.92 15.72 4.18
N ALA A 16 -6.33 14.83 5.09
CA ALA A 16 -5.91 13.43 5.13
C ALA A 16 -6.35 12.68 3.86
N VAL A 17 -7.61 12.87 3.42
CA VAL A 17 -8.15 12.26 2.20
C VAL A 17 -7.43 12.77 0.95
N VAL A 18 -7.27 14.09 0.81
CA VAL A 18 -6.60 14.69 -0.36
C VAL A 18 -5.15 14.26 -0.45
N THR A 19 -4.42 14.29 0.67
CA THR A 19 -3.02 13.83 0.71
C THR A 19 -2.92 12.32 0.48
N GLY A 20 -3.89 11.52 0.92
CA GLY A 20 -3.98 10.09 0.64
C GLY A 20 -4.16 9.81 -0.86
N ILE A 21 -5.09 10.48 -1.53
CA ILE A 21 -5.29 10.36 -2.98
C ILE A 21 -4.04 10.82 -3.73
N ALA A 22 -3.44 11.95 -3.33
CA ALA A 22 -2.19 12.46 -3.93
C ALA A 22 -1.05 11.45 -3.77
N THR A 23 -0.93 10.80 -2.61
CA THR A 23 0.05 9.75 -2.35
C THR A 23 -0.06 8.63 -3.37
N VAL A 24 -1.26 8.07 -3.57
CA VAL A 24 -1.46 6.96 -4.51
C VAL A 24 -1.19 7.42 -5.95
N ALA A 25 -1.67 8.61 -6.36
CA ALA A 25 -1.42 9.16 -7.68
C ALA A 25 0.07 9.39 -7.98
N LEU A 26 0.84 9.83 -6.99
CA LEU A 26 2.30 9.98 -7.10
C LEU A 26 3.02 8.63 -7.11
N THR A 27 2.52 7.65 -6.35
CA THR A 27 3.03 6.28 -6.36
C THR A 27 2.84 5.61 -7.72
N VAL A 28 1.73 5.85 -8.42
CA VAL A 28 1.52 5.43 -9.82
C VAL A 28 2.67 5.89 -10.71
N ARG A 29 3.12 7.14 -10.53
CA ARG A 29 4.24 7.75 -11.26
C ARG A 29 5.61 7.37 -10.72
N GLN A 30 5.69 6.53 -9.71
CA GLN A 30 6.91 6.15 -9.00
C GLN A 30 7.67 7.36 -8.41
N ALA A 31 6.98 8.47 -8.17
CA ALA A 31 7.57 9.68 -7.62
C ALA A 31 7.92 9.48 -6.14
N ILE A 32 9.19 9.70 -5.79
CA ILE A 32 9.70 9.50 -4.41
C ILE A 32 8.95 10.36 -3.38
N VAL A 33 8.45 11.53 -3.81
CA VAL A 33 7.68 12.45 -2.96
C VAL A 33 6.34 11.85 -2.48
N SER A 34 5.89 10.74 -3.07
CA SER A 34 4.72 10.00 -2.57
C SER A 34 4.89 9.55 -1.12
N TRP A 35 6.11 9.21 -0.70
CA TRP A 35 6.38 8.73 0.65
C TRP A 35 6.18 9.80 1.73
N PRO A 36 6.84 10.99 1.68
CA PRO A 36 6.59 12.03 2.68
C PRO A 36 5.14 12.50 2.68
N ILE A 37 4.47 12.62 1.53
CA ILE A 37 3.04 12.99 1.48
C ILE A 37 2.19 11.89 2.13
N GLY A 38 2.51 10.61 1.88
CA GLY A 38 1.83 9.48 2.49
C GLY A 38 2.01 9.43 4.00
N ILE A 39 3.21 9.71 4.51
CA ILE A 39 3.48 9.80 5.94
C ILE A 39 2.64 10.92 6.58
N VAL A 40 2.54 12.08 5.93
CA VAL A 40 1.68 13.17 6.41
C VAL A 40 0.22 12.75 6.43
N SER A 41 -0.29 12.16 5.35
CA SER A 41 -1.67 11.63 5.28
C SER A 41 -1.96 10.65 6.42
N THR A 42 -1.06 9.68 6.60
CA THR A 42 -1.19 8.66 7.65
C THR A 42 -1.13 9.24 9.05
N ALA A 43 -0.29 10.26 9.28
CA ALA A 43 -0.21 10.97 10.55
C ALA A 43 -1.50 11.75 10.85
N LEU A 44 -2.12 12.37 9.84
CA LEU A 44 -3.43 13.02 10.00
C LEU A 44 -4.52 12.00 10.36
N PHE A 45 -4.58 10.85 9.71
CA PHE A 45 -5.50 9.77 10.08
C PHE A 45 -5.22 9.22 11.48
N LEU A 46 -3.94 9.09 11.88
CA LEU A 46 -3.56 8.69 13.23
C LEU A 46 -4.18 9.63 14.28
N LEU A 47 -4.07 10.94 14.07
CA LEU A 47 -4.65 11.94 15.00
C LEU A 47 -6.18 11.82 15.06
N LEU A 48 -6.87 11.68 13.91
CA LEU A 48 -8.32 11.50 13.84
C LEU A 48 -8.78 10.24 14.58
N PHE A 49 -8.07 9.14 14.43
CA PHE A 49 -8.42 7.88 15.06
C PHE A 49 -8.15 7.87 16.56
N LEU A 50 -7.06 8.52 17.02
CA LEU A 50 -6.80 8.71 18.45
C LEU A 50 -7.91 9.52 19.12
N GLU A 51 -8.33 10.61 18.48
CA GLU A 51 -9.40 11.48 18.99
C GLU A 51 -10.75 10.75 19.02
N ALA A 52 -11.03 9.94 17.99
CA ALA A 52 -12.24 9.11 17.94
C ALA A 52 -12.22 7.90 18.89
N GLY A 53 -11.12 7.67 19.62
CA GLY A 53 -10.96 6.50 20.50
C GLY A 53 -10.74 5.18 19.73
N LEU A 54 -10.42 5.25 18.43
CA LEU A 54 -10.18 4.09 17.56
C LEU A 54 -8.72 3.63 17.68
N TYR A 55 -8.37 3.08 18.84
CA TYR A 55 -6.97 2.75 19.17
C TYR A 55 -6.36 1.68 18.23
N ALA A 56 -7.14 0.68 17.80
CA ALA A 56 -6.65 -0.34 16.89
C ALA A 56 -6.27 0.25 15.52
N ASP A 57 -7.12 1.13 14.98
CA ASP A 57 -6.84 1.86 13.74
C ASP A 57 -5.64 2.80 13.90
N SER A 58 -5.52 3.44 15.07
CA SER A 58 -4.36 4.29 15.40
C SER A 58 -3.04 3.51 15.38
N VAL A 59 -3.03 2.31 15.97
CA VAL A 59 -1.86 1.41 15.92
C VAL A 59 -1.52 1.03 14.48
N LEU A 60 -2.52 0.74 13.65
CA LEU A 60 -2.33 0.45 12.24
C LEU A 60 -1.72 1.64 11.48
N GLN A 61 -2.18 2.87 11.75
CA GLN A 61 -1.57 4.07 11.15
C GLN A 61 -0.11 4.26 11.61
N GLY A 62 0.17 4.00 12.89
CA GLY A 62 1.56 3.99 13.39
C GLY A 62 2.45 3.01 12.62
N LEU A 63 1.96 1.81 12.34
CA LEU A 63 2.67 0.82 11.53
C LEU A 63 2.89 1.32 10.09
N TYR A 64 1.88 1.97 9.48
CA TYR A 64 2.04 2.54 8.14
C TYR A 64 3.04 3.69 8.09
N ILE A 65 3.15 4.51 9.12
CA ILE A 65 4.19 5.54 9.22
C ILE A 65 5.58 4.88 9.21
N LEU A 66 5.79 3.82 10.01
CA LEU A 66 7.05 3.08 10.05
C LEU A 66 7.38 2.45 8.69
N LEU A 67 6.40 1.80 8.05
CA LEU A 67 6.54 1.27 6.70
C LEU A 67 6.76 2.37 5.66
N GLY A 68 6.20 3.56 5.88
CA GLY A 68 6.41 4.75 5.06
C GLY A 68 7.86 5.20 5.06
N PHE A 69 8.48 5.36 6.24
CA PHE A 69 9.90 5.70 6.37
C PHE A 69 10.80 4.61 5.78
N TYR A 70 10.51 3.33 6.06
CA TYR A 70 11.25 2.23 5.47
C TYR A 70 11.14 2.22 3.95
N GLY A 71 9.93 2.36 3.39
CA GLY A 71 9.69 2.39 1.95
C GLY A 71 10.40 3.57 1.27
N TRP A 72 10.36 4.76 1.89
CA TRP A 72 11.07 5.93 1.40
C TRP A 72 12.57 5.67 1.29
N TRP A 73 13.17 5.20 2.38
CA TRP A 73 14.59 4.84 2.38
C TRP A 73 14.92 3.75 1.35
N HIS A 74 14.07 2.71 1.30
CA HIS A 74 14.30 1.57 0.40
C HIS A 74 14.14 1.92 -1.09
N TRP A 75 13.23 2.82 -1.43
CA TRP A 75 13.09 3.28 -2.81
C TRP A 75 14.29 4.09 -3.29
N LEU A 76 14.93 4.83 -2.38
CA LEU A 76 16.13 5.62 -2.70
C LEU A 76 17.40 4.77 -2.81
N HIS A 77 17.54 3.71 -1.99
CA HIS A 77 18.81 3.00 -1.83
C HIS A 77 18.76 1.51 -2.14
N GLY A 78 17.57 0.95 -2.33
CA GLY A 78 17.37 -0.51 -2.48
C GLY A 78 17.67 -1.07 -3.87
N GLY A 79 18.02 -0.24 -4.84
CA GLY A 79 18.37 -0.66 -6.18
C GLY A 79 19.82 -1.18 -6.30
N PRO A 80 20.19 -1.76 -7.44
CA PRO A 80 21.54 -2.23 -7.70
C PRO A 80 22.56 -1.09 -7.53
N ARG A 81 23.63 -1.34 -6.76
CA ARG A 81 24.69 -0.36 -6.43
C ARG A 81 24.19 0.87 -5.64
N GLY A 82 23.08 0.73 -4.88
CA GLY A 82 22.52 1.83 -4.08
C GLY A 82 21.75 2.88 -4.89
N ASN A 83 21.37 2.57 -6.12
CA ASN A 83 20.50 3.43 -6.95
C ASN A 83 19.03 3.21 -6.64
N ASP A 84 18.16 3.94 -7.35
CA ASP A 84 16.71 3.84 -7.23
C ASP A 84 16.22 2.40 -7.42
N LEU A 85 15.33 1.98 -6.56
CA LEU A 85 14.72 0.64 -6.60
C LEU A 85 13.89 0.47 -7.88
N PRO A 86 14.17 -0.55 -8.72
CA PRO A 86 13.35 -0.84 -9.89
C PRO A 86 12.06 -1.57 -9.52
N VAL A 87 11.03 -1.42 -10.37
CA VAL A 87 9.85 -2.28 -10.30
C VAL A 87 10.24 -3.70 -10.69
N THR A 88 9.87 -4.67 -9.85
CA THR A 88 10.11 -6.09 -10.06
C THR A 88 8.88 -6.92 -9.72
N THR A 89 8.98 -8.23 -9.84
CA THR A 89 7.95 -9.17 -9.38
C THR A 89 8.51 -10.02 -8.24
N ALA A 90 7.67 -10.37 -7.29
CA ALA A 90 8.04 -11.28 -6.22
C ALA A 90 8.34 -12.69 -6.76
N SER A 91 9.33 -13.37 -6.18
CA SER A 91 9.63 -14.76 -6.54
C SER A 91 8.45 -15.68 -6.22
N PRO A 92 8.29 -16.83 -6.91
CA PRO A 92 7.23 -17.79 -6.59
C PRO A 92 7.25 -18.23 -5.11
N ARG A 93 8.44 -18.44 -4.56
CA ARG A 93 8.62 -18.77 -3.14
C ARG A 93 8.09 -17.64 -2.23
N THR A 94 8.44 -16.40 -2.54
CA THR A 94 7.96 -15.22 -1.78
C THR A 94 6.44 -15.12 -1.83
N ARG A 95 5.82 -15.33 -3.00
CA ARG A 95 4.36 -15.30 -3.15
C ARG A 95 3.67 -16.37 -2.30
N VAL A 96 4.20 -17.60 -2.29
CA VAL A 96 3.66 -18.71 -1.48
C VAL A 96 3.80 -18.40 0.01
N LEU A 97 4.97 -17.93 0.46
CA LEU A 97 5.19 -17.57 1.86
C LEU A 97 4.28 -16.42 2.32
N LEU A 98 4.10 -15.40 1.47
CA LEU A 98 3.17 -14.30 1.76
C LEU A 98 1.72 -14.80 1.83
N ALA A 99 1.29 -15.65 0.89
CA ALA A 99 -0.06 -16.21 0.91
C ALA A 99 -0.33 -17.03 2.19
N LEU A 100 0.60 -17.90 2.57
CA LEU A 100 0.52 -18.65 3.83
C LEU A 100 0.50 -17.72 5.05
N GLY A 101 1.38 -16.71 5.07
CA GLY A 101 1.42 -15.69 6.12
C GLY A 101 0.11 -14.92 6.25
N VAL A 102 -0.49 -14.53 5.12
CA VAL A 102 -1.80 -13.85 5.10
C VAL A 102 -2.88 -14.73 5.70
N VAL A 103 -2.96 -16.02 5.31
CA VAL A 103 -3.97 -16.93 5.85
C VAL A 103 -3.80 -17.10 7.36
N LEU A 104 -2.58 -17.40 7.82
CA LEU A 104 -2.30 -17.61 9.25
C LEU A 104 -2.55 -16.34 10.08
N ALA A 105 -2.09 -15.17 9.60
CA ALA A 105 -2.30 -13.91 10.28
C ALA A 105 -3.79 -13.51 10.30
N THR A 106 -4.53 -13.74 9.21
CA THR A 106 -5.98 -13.48 9.17
C THR A 106 -6.74 -14.34 10.17
N LEU A 107 -6.39 -15.62 10.28
CA LEU A 107 -7.02 -16.51 11.27
C LEU A 107 -6.68 -16.09 12.71
N ALA A 108 -5.42 -15.73 12.97
CA ALA A 108 -4.99 -15.29 14.30
C ALA A 108 -5.63 -13.95 14.70
N VAL A 109 -5.59 -12.94 13.83
CA VAL A 109 -6.18 -11.62 14.09
C VAL A 109 -7.71 -11.71 14.11
N GLY A 110 -8.32 -12.46 13.19
CA GLY A 110 -9.77 -12.67 13.18
C GLY A 110 -10.27 -13.32 14.46
N ARG A 111 -9.56 -14.35 14.96
CA ARG A 111 -9.88 -14.97 16.24
C ARG A 111 -9.68 -14.00 17.41
N PHE A 112 -8.62 -13.23 17.39
CA PHE A 112 -8.40 -12.19 18.41
C PHE A 112 -9.56 -11.18 18.43
N LEU A 113 -9.95 -10.62 17.29
CA LEU A 113 -11.07 -9.69 17.18
C LEU A 113 -12.40 -10.31 17.64
N ASP A 114 -12.67 -11.55 17.25
CA ASP A 114 -13.89 -12.30 17.60
C ASP A 114 -14.07 -12.48 19.11
N VAL A 115 -12.97 -12.64 19.86
CA VAL A 115 -13.03 -12.87 21.32
C VAL A 115 -12.82 -11.62 22.16
N THR A 116 -12.29 -10.53 21.59
CA THR A 116 -11.92 -9.33 22.34
C THR A 116 -12.73 -8.09 21.99
N THR A 117 -13.52 -8.15 20.90
CA THR A 117 -14.30 -7.00 20.42
C THR A 117 -15.73 -7.42 20.06
N ASP A 118 -16.62 -6.42 19.96
CA ASP A 118 -18.01 -6.61 19.49
C ASP A 118 -18.12 -6.48 17.96
N SER A 119 -17.07 -6.77 17.21
CA SER A 119 -17.09 -6.70 15.74
C SER A 119 -18.11 -7.68 15.17
N THR A 120 -18.97 -7.20 14.29
CA THR A 120 -19.97 -8.03 13.58
C THR A 120 -19.36 -8.82 12.42
N VAL A 121 -18.15 -8.48 12.00
CA VAL A 121 -17.44 -9.05 10.85
C VAL A 121 -15.93 -9.23 11.14
N PRO A 122 -15.54 -9.95 12.23
CA PRO A 122 -14.15 -9.98 12.71
C PRO A 122 -13.15 -10.57 11.69
N TYR A 123 -13.51 -11.62 10.98
CA TYR A 123 -12.63 -12.22 9.97
C TYR A 123 -12.50 -11.40 8.67
N PRO A 124 -13.55 -10.82 8.10
CA PRO A 124 -13.44 -9.85 7.01
C PRO A 124 -12.57 -8.63 7.38
N ASP A 125 -12.76 -8.04 8.57
CA ASP A 125 -11.95 -6.92 9.05
C ASP A 125 -10.47 -7.33 9.21
N ALA A 126 -10.21 -8.51 9.79
CA ALA A 126 -8.86 -9.05 9.90
C ALA A 126 -8.22 -9.31 8.52
N ALA A 127 -8.96 -9.88 7.57
CA ALA A 127 -8.46 -10.18 6.24
C ALA A 127 -8.06 -8.90 5.49
N THR A 128 -8.90 -7.87 5.50
CA THR A 128 -8.61 -6.59 4.86
C THR A 128 -7.42 -5.89 5.52
N THR A 129 -7.31 -5.93 6.84
CA THR A 129 -6.17 -5.37 7.58
C THR A 129 -4.87 -6.08 7.23
N VAL A 130 -4.82 -7.42 7.29
CA VAL A 130 -3.62 -8.21 6.98
C VAL A 130 -3.21 -8.04 5.52
N LEU A 131 -4.19 -8.01 4.59
CA LEU A 131 -3.93 -7.80 3.17
C LEU A 131 -3.42 -6.38 2.89
N SER A 132 -3.91 -5.35 3.59
CA SER A 132 -3.44 -3.98 3.43
C SER A 132 -1.98 -3.82 3.92
N ILE A 133 -1.62 -4.43 5.04
CA ILE A 133 -0.23 -4.48 5.52
C ILE A 133 0.65 -5.22 4.50
N THR A 134 0.18 -6.35 3.98
CA THR A 134 0.90 -7.12 2.97
C THR A 134 1.09 -6.32 1.69
N ALA A 135 0.05 -5.64 1.20
CA ALA A 135 0.13 -4.76 0.03
C ALA A 135 1.12 -3.63 0.24
N GLN A 136 1.14 -3.03 1.44
CA GLN A 136 2.10 -1.98 1.79
C GLN A 136 3.54 -2.51 1.82
N ILE A 137 3.79 -3.69 2.40
CA ILE A 137 5.11 -4.34 2.37
C ILE A 137 5.55 -4.62 0.92
N LEU A 138 4.67 -5.13 0.07
CA LEU A 138 4.96 -5.32 -1.35
C LEU A 138 5.28 -4.00 -2.05
N LEU A 139 4.58 -2.92 -1.70
CA LEU A 139 4.81 -1.58 -2.22
C LEU A 139 6.18 -1.03 -1.80
N THR A 140 6.58 -1.18 -0.53
CA THR A 140 7.92 -0.78 -0.06
C THR A 140 9.04 -1.48 -0.82
N ARG A 141 8.79 -2.70 -1.29
CA ARG A 141 9.71 -3.49 -2.11
C ARG A 141 9.57 -3.25 -3.61
N LYS A 142 8.68 -2.36 -4.00
CA LYS A 142 8.36 -2.01 -5.39
C LYS A 142 7.97 -3.24 -6.23
N TYR A 143 7.29 -4.20 -5.59
CA TYR A 143 6.76 -5.38 -6.26
C TYR A 143 5.43 -5.05 -6.97
N LEU A 144 5.32 -5.49 -8.23
CA LEU A 144 4.14 -5.27 -9.05
C LEU A 144 2.86 -5.85 -8.42
N GLU A 145 2.99 -6.91 -7.65
CA GLU A 145 1.91 -7.60 -6.95
C GLU A 145 1.21 -6.73 -5.89
N SER A 146 1.81 -5.63 -5.45
CA SER A 146 1.17 -4.69 -4.54
C SER A 146 -0.18 -4.20 -5.08
N TRP A 147 -0.26 -3.89 -6.37
CA TRP A 147 -1.46 -3.35 -7.00
C TRP A 147 -2.65 -4.32 -7.02
N PRO A 148 -2.52 -5.59 -7.52
CA PRO A 148 -3.58 -6.57 -7.39
C PRO A 148 -4.04 -6.81 -5.96
N VAL A 149 -3.13 -6.81 -4.97
CA VAL A 149 -3.51 -6.97 -3.57
C VAL A 149 -4.32 -5.76 -3.08
N TRP A 150 -3.93 -4.53 -3.43
CA TRP A 150 -4.74 -3.34 -3.15
C TRP A 150 -6.13 -3.40 -3.80
N ILE A 151 -6.23 -3.83 -5.07
CA ILE A 151 -7.51 -3.88 -5.81
C ILE A 151 -8.43 -4.95 -5.20
N PHE A 152 -7.98 -6.21 -5.22
CA PHE A 152 -8.83 -7.38 -4.93
C PHE A 152 -8.85 -7.75 -3.45
N GLY A 153 -7.75 -7.51 -2.73
CA GLY A 153 -7.61 -7.89 -1.33
C GLY A 153 -8.07 -6.81 -0.35
N VAL A 154 -8.07 -5.55 -0.75
CA VAL A 154 -8.34 -4.43 0.15
C VAL A 154 -9.54 -3.60 -0.33
N ASN A 155 -9.39 -2.86 -1.43
CA ASN A 155 -10.39 -1.87 -1.82
C ASN A 155 -11.74 -2.49 -2.20
N LEU A 156 -11.73 -3.61 -2.94
CA LEU A 156 -12.96 -4.27 -3.36
C LEU A 156 -13.74 -4.87 -2.17
N PRO A 157 -13.13 -5.61 -1.23
CA PRO A 157 -13.79 -6.04 0.00
C PRO A 157 -14.29 -4.87 0.87
N TYR A 158 -13.52 -3.78 0.98
CA TYR A 158 -13.95 -2.61 1.74
C TYR A 158 -15.21 -1.95 1.16
N ILE A 159 -15.42 -1.97 -0.15
CA ILE A 159 -16.69 -1.49 -0.75
C ILE A 159 -17.87 -2.28 -0.15
N ALA A 160 -17.78 -3.61 -0.12
CA ALA A 160 -18.85 -4.44 0.44
C ALA A 160 -19.06 -4.18 1.94
N ILE A 161 -17.98 -4.09 2.72
CA ILE A 161 -18.03 -3.83 4.16
C ILE A 161 -18.65 -2.44 4.43
N TYR A 162 -18.25 -1.40 3.71
CA TYR A 162 -18.76 -0.05 3.92
C TYR A 162 -20.21 0.10 3.47
N LEU A 163 -20.62 -0.55 2.38
CA LEU A 163 -22.03 -0.59 2.00
C LEU A 163 -22.89 -1.32 3.04
N TYR A 164 -22.40 -2.44 3.58
CA TYR A 164 -23.07 -3.15 4.66
C TYR A 164 -23.22 -2.28 5.93
N LYS A 165 -22.21 -1.46 6.24
CA LYS A 165 -22.22 -0.50 7.37
C LYS A 165 -22.98 0.80 7.06
N GLY A 166 -23.56 0.97 5.86
CA GLY A 166 -24.28 2.19 5.45
C GLY A 166 -23.38 3.38 5.11
N LEU A 167 -22.07 3.17 4.91
CA LEU A 167 -21.05 4.20 4.65
C LEU A 167 -20.82 4.38 3.14
N ALA A 168 -21.83 4.81 2.40
CA ALA A 168 -21.82 4.88 0.94
C ALA A 168 -20.72 5.83 0.40
N MET A 169 -20.46 6.97 1.05
CA MET A 169 -19.41 7.91 0.62
C MET A 169 -18.01 7.30 0.75
N THR A 170 -17.75 6.57 1.84
CA THR A 170 -16.48 5.87 2.05
C THR A 170 -16.32 4.72 1.04
N ALA A 171 -17.40 4.02 0.72
CA ALA A 171 -17.40 3.01 -0.34
C ALA A 171 -17.10 3.64 -1.71
N ALA A 172 -17.65 4.82 -2.03
CA ALA A 172 -17.33 5.54 -3.25
C ALA A 172 -15.87 5.96 -3.36
N LEU A 173 -15.23 6.35 -2.25
CA LEU A 173 -13.81 6.65 -2.20
C LEU A 173 -12.94 5.45 -2.59
N GLN A 174 -13.35 4.22 -2.25
CA GLN A 174 -12.64 3.01 -2.65
C GLN A 174 -12.62 2.80 -4.17
N LEU A 175 -13.65 3.27 -4.89
CA LEU A 175 -13.65 3.24 -6.36
C LEU A 175 -12.55 4.12 -6.95
N VAL A 176 -12.28 5.27 -6.34
CA VAL A 176 -11.15 6.14 -6.72
C VAL A 176 -9.84 5.43 -6.51
N PHE A 177 -9.64 4.76 -5.37
CA PHE A 177 -8.43 4.00 -5.10
C PHE A 177 -8.28 2.78 -6.02
N ILE A 178 -9.36 2.10 -6.39
CA ILE A 178 -9.34 1.04 -7.41
C ILE A 178 -8.86 1.59 -8.77
N ALA A 179 -9.43 2.71 -9.23
CA ALA A 179 -9.04 3.32 -10.48
C ALA A 179 -7.54 3.71 -10.50
N LEU A 180 -7.06 4.33 -9.42
CA LEU A 180 -5.64 4.66 -9.25
C LEU A 180 -4.75 3.41 -9.18
N SER A 181 -5.21 2.35 -8.52
CA SER A 181 -4.46 1.09 -8.41
C SER A 181 -4.35 0.38 -9.77
N ILE A 182 -5.42 0.41 -10.58
CA ILE A 182 -5.37 -0.10 -11.96
C ILE A 182 -4.39 0.72 -12.80
N ALA A 183 -4.44 2.06 -12.70
CA ALA A 183 -3.49 2.94 -13.39
C ALA A 183 -2.04 2.64 -12.96
N GLY A 184 -1.81 2.43 -11.66
CA GLY A 184 -0.50 2.07 -11.11
C GLY A 184 0.00 0.71 -11.64
N TRP A 185 -0.87 -0.29 -11.66
CA TRP A 185 -0.55 -1.60 -12.23
C TRP A 185 -0.12 -1.51 -13.69
N VAL A 186 -0.88 -0.78 -14.50
CA VAL A 186 -0.56 -0.58 -15.92
C VAL A 186 0.77 0.19 -16.09
N ALA A 187 0.93 1.30 -15.36
CA ALA A 187 2.14 2.13 -15.43
C ALA A 187 3.40 1.36 -15.03
N TRP A 188 3.34 0.61 -13.92
CA TRP A 188 4.47 -0.16 -13.43
C TRP A 188 4.81 -1.36 -14.35
N ARG A 189 3.80 -2.00 -14.95
CA ARG A 189 4.05 -3.03 -15.98
C ARG A 189 4.77 -2.49 -17.21
N ARG A 190 4.38 -1.29 -17.66
CA ARG A 190 5.05 -0.62 -18.80
C ARG A 190 6.50 -0.28 -18.45
N SER A 191 6.75 0.37 -17.31
CA SER A 191 8.09 0.69 -16.84
C SER A 191 9.00 -0.55 -16.73
N MET A 192 8.46 -1.68 -16.25
CA MET A 192 9.21 -2.94 -16.18
C MET A 192 9.51 -3.52 -17.58
N ALA A 193 8.59 -3.41 -18.54
CA ALA A 193 8.80 -3.88 -19.92
C ALA A 193 9.85 -3.03 -20.64
N GLU A 194 9.77 -1.71 -20.53
CA GLU A 194 10.74 -0.78 -21.10
C GLU A 194 12.15 -1.03 -20.57
N ARG A 195 12.28 -1.27 -19.26
CA ARG A 195 13.58 -1.60 -18.66
C ARG A 195 14.16 -2.91 -19.20
N ARG A 196 13.33 -3.93 -19.42
CA ARG A 196 13.78 -5.21 -20.03
C ARG A 196 14.24 -5.04 -21.47
N ALA A 197 13.62 -4.15 -22.23
CA ALA A 197 13.98 -3.88 -23.62
C ALA A 197 15.33 -3.14 -23.74
N VAL A 198 15.71 -2.34 -22.76
CA VAL A 198 16.97 -1.56 -22.72
C VAL A 198 18.16 -2.38 -22.25
N LEU A 199 17.94 -3.43 -21.44
CA LEU A 199 19.01 -4.32 -21.01
C LEU A 199 19.35 -5.30 -22.15
N PRO A 200 20.61 -5.32 -22.68
CA PRO A 200 21.01 -6.29 -23.69
C PRO A 200 20.74 -7.71 -23.16
N SER A 201 20.20 -8.57 -23.99
CA SER A 201 20.12 -10.00 -23.67
C SER A 201 21.54 -10.49 -23.36
N ALA A 202 21.74 -11.11 -22.20
CA ALA A 202 23.02 -11.69 -21.79
C ALA A 202 23.54 -12.79 -22.74
N ASP A 203 22.80 -13.09 -23.80
CA ASP A 203 23.08 -14.13 -24.83
C ASP A 203 23.62 -13.58 -26.13
N THR A 204 24.07 -12.30 -26.19
CA THR A 204 24.84 -11.89 -27.36
C THR A 204 26.30 -12.30 -27.12
N PRO A 205 26.83 -13.34 -27.81
CA PRO A 205 28.23 -13.71 -27.67
C PRO A 205 29.08 -12.53 -28.13
N ALA A 206 29.93 -12.04 -27.20
CA ALA A 206 31.00 -11.11 -27.54
C ALA A 206 31.95 -11.85 -28.49
N GLY A 207 31.95 -11.46 -29.77
CA GLY A 207 32.95 -11.94 -30.69
C GLY A 207 32.41 -12.42 -32.06
N VAL A 208 32.11 -11.45 -32.93
CA VAL A 208 32.53 -11.59 -34.34
C VAL A 208 33.26 -10.31 -34.69
N GLU A 209 34.55 -10.30 -34.38
CA GLU A 209 35.53 -9.46 -35.06
C GLU A 209 35.62 -9.95 -36.49
N VAL A 210 34.97 -9.26 -37.44
CA VAL A 210 35.19 -9.48 -38.88
C VAL A 210 36.49 -8.80 -39.21
N ALA A 211 37.56 -9.57 -39.22
CA ALA A 211 38.80 -9.21 -39.89
C ALA A 211 38.54 -9.27 -41.41
N ALA A 212 38.74 -8.13 -42.06
CA ALA A 212 39.02 -8.02 -43.51
C ALA A 212 39.78 -6.70 -43.74
#